data_9d0563d457872647cc1f95a61dbdb5b3
#
_entry.id   9d0563d457872647cc1f95a61dbdb5b3
#
_cell.length_a   1.000
_cell.length_b   1.000
_cell.length_c   1.000
_cell.angle_alpha   90.00
_cell.angle_beta   90.00
_cell.angle_gamma   90.00
#
_symmetry.space_group_name_H-M   'P 1'
#
loop_
_entity.id
_entity.type
_entity.pdbx_description
1 polymer ?
#
loop_
_entity_poly.entity_id
_entity_poly.type
_entity_poly.pdbx_seq_one_letter_code
_entity_poly.pdbx_strand_id
1 'polypeptide(L)'
;MGRKMISLTKRKELKGYKSLKAYPEVAHFVTTRHGGISSGAYASFNCSPYTNDSSMNLIRNRHWLFQLMKWEIQELFIAEQRHGAASMVIDKWYFDTSEGIRQDLLIGIDALITNVPGYCVCVTTADCVPVLLYDKKLQVVAAIHAGWKGTVKHIVSNVLEHMNQKFGTQGEDVIACIGPSISLASFEVGDEVY
;
A
#
# COMPACT_ATOMS: atom_id res chain seq x y z
N MET A 1 -18.38 -3.22 3.37
CA MET A 1 -17.29 -2.48 2.72
C MET A 1 -16.90 -1.29 3.58
N GLY A 2 -15.69 -1.31 4.16
CA GLY A 2 -15.29 -0.36 5.20
C GLY A 2 -14.71 0.93 4.62
N ARG A 3 -15.54 1.99 4.45
CA ARG A 3 -15.07 3.33 4.01
C ARG A 3 -14.74 4.28 5.18
N LYS A 4 -15.06 3.91 6.42
CA LYS A 4 -14.90 4.84 7.56
C LYS A 4 -13.48 4.80 8.08
N MET A 5 -12.73 5.87 7.81
CA MET A 5 -11.38 6.08 8.35
C MET A 5 -11.42 6.71 9.74
N ILE A 6 -10.43 6.38 10.54
CA ILE A 6 -10.19 6.92 11.89
C ILE A 6 -8.76 7.45 11.96
N SER A 7 -8.51 8.46 12.81
CA SER A 7 -7.14 8.90 13.10
C SER A 7 -6.44 7.88 14.00
N LEU A 8 -5.23 7.48 13.62
CA LEU A 8 -4.35 6.63 14.43
C LEU A 8 -3.41 7.45 15.30
N THR A 9 -3.12 8.70 14.89
CA THR A 9 -2.24 9.63 15.59
C THR A 9 -2.96 10.93 15.96
N LYS A 10 -2.46 11.63 17.00
CA LYS A 10 -3.06 12.87 17.49
C LYS A 10 -3.05 14.00 16.44
N ARG A 11 -1.99 14.12 15.67
CA ARG A 11 -1.79 15.17 14.63
C ARG A 11 -2.31 14.75 13.27
N LYS A 12 -3.00 13.60 13.17
CA LYS A 12 -3.59 13.07 11.94
C LYS A 12 -2.60 12.66 10.84
N GLU A 13 -1.35 12.42 11.19
CA GLU A 13 -0.33 11.92 10.25
C GLU A 13 -0.71 10.59 9.65
N LEU A 14 -1.27 9.71 10.49
CA LEU A 14 -1.74 8.39 10.07
C LEU A 14 -3.25 8.25 10.29
N LYS A 15 -3.89 7.67 9.29
CA LYS A 15 -5.28 7.21 9.34
C LYS A 15 -5.33 5.70 9.14
N GLY A 16 -6.34 5.06 9.73
CA GLY A 16 -6.63 3.63 9.56
C GLY A 16 -8.10 3.40 9.26
N TYR A 17 -8.49 2.16 9.13
CA TYR A 17 -9.86 1.76 8.82
C TYR A 17 -10.58 1.19 10.05
N LYS A 18 -11.83 1.64 10.27
CA LYS A 18 -12.62 1.16 11.40
C LYS A 18 -12.87 -0.36 11.33
N SER A 19 -13.02 -0.90 10.12
CA SER A 19 -13.24 -2.34 9.88
C SER A 19 -12.07 -3.21 10.32
N LEU A 20 -10.84 -2.70 10.24
CA LEU A 20 -9.64 -3.43 10.66
C LEU A 20 -9.28 -3.22 12.13
N LYS A 21 -9.98 -2.32 12.84
CA LYS A 21 -9.73 -2.10 14.28
C LYS A 21 -10.01 -3.32 15.16
N ALA A 22 -10.89 -4.22 14.69
CA ALA A 22 -11.21 -5.46 15.40
C ALA A 22 -10.10 -6.53 15.31
N TYR A 23 -9.07 -6.29 14.50
CA TYR A 23 -7.97 -7.21 14.22
C TYR A 23 -6.64 -6.57 14.63
N PRO A 24 -6.28 -6.63 15.93
CA PRO A 24 -5.07 -5.98 16.46
C PRO A 24 -3.76 -6.59 15.91
N GLU A 25 -3.84 -7.80 15.37
CA GLU A 25 -2.72 -8.51 14.74
C GLU A 25 -2.32 -7.93 13.39
N VAL A 26 -3.18 -7.13 12.74
CA VAL A 26 -2.86 -6.51 11.45
C VAL A 26 -2.55 -5.02 11.59
N ALA A 27 -1.32 -4.64 11.25
CA ALA A 27 -0.94 -3.25 11.08
C ALA A 27 -1.55 -2.70 9.77
N HIS A 28 -2.22 -1.55 9.86
CA HIS A 28 -2.77 -0.91 8.67
C HIS A 28 -2.78 0.61 8.84
N PHE A 29 -2.40 1.33 7.80
CA PHE A 29 -2.39 2.79 7.82
C PHE A 29 -2.47 3.37 6.40
N VAL A 30 -2.86 4.64 6.37
CA VAL A 30 -2.66 5.55 5.23
C VAL A 30 -2.01 6.79 5.80
N THR A 31 -0.87 7.19 5.24
CA THR A 31 -0.23 8.46 5.57
C THR A 31 -1.08 9.62 5.04
N THR A 32 -0.98 10.75 5.69
CA THR A 32 -1.56 12.00 5.20
C THR A 32 -0.43 12.97 4.86
N ARG A 33 -0.78 14.14 4.35
CA ARG A 33 0.20 15.21 4.15
C ARG A 33 0.66 15.91 5.44
N HIS A 34 0.11 15.53 6.61
CA HIS A 34 0.51 16.13 7.88
C HIS A 34 1.77 15.47 8.44
N GLY A 35 2.66 16.26 8.99
CA GLY A 35 3.97 15.81 9.46
C GLY A 35 4.98 15.77 8.32
N GLY A 36 6.15 15.14 8.57
CA GLY A 36 7.22 15.08 7.60
C GLY A 36 7.95 16.41 7.39
N ILE A 37 8.97 16.38 6.55
CA ILE A 37 9.88 17.51 6.34
C ILE A 37 10.10 17.86 4.85
N SER A 38 9.49 17.12 3.93
CA SER A 38 9.57 17.42 2.50
C SER A 38 8.92 18.77 2.19
N SER A 39 9.39 19.43 1.15
CA SER A 39 8.94 20.76 0.74
C SER A 39 8.54 20.79 -0.75
N GLY A 40 8.00 21.92 -1.21
CA GLY A 40 7.58 22.09 -2.60
C GLY A 40 6.50 21.10 -3.00
N ALA A 41 6.65 20.46 -4.15
CA ALA A 41 5.69 19.51 -4.71
C ALA A 41 5.49 18.25 -3.82
N TYR A 42 6.46 17.94 -2.95
CA TYR A 42 6.43 16.76 -2.07
C TYR A 42 6.01 17.09 -0.63
N ALA A 43 5.55 18.34 -0.37
CA ALA A 43 5.17 18.75 0.99
C ALA A 43 3.95 17.96 1.47
N SER A 44 4.08 17.35 2.65
CA SER A 44 5.22 17.34 3.56
C SER A 44 5.70 15.93 3.90
N PHE A 45 4.83 14.91 3.94
CA PHE A 45 5.12 13.58 4.46
C PHE A 45 5.30 12.55 3.32
N ASN A 46 6.17 12.88 2.35
CA ASN A 46 6.50 11.97 1.28
C ASN A 46 7.38 10.82 1.79
N CYS A 47 6.91 9.58 1.58
CA CYS A 47 7.64 8.35 1.95
C CYS A 47 7.99 7.49 0.72
N SER A 48 7.62 7.91 -0.49
CA SER A 48 7.87 7.15 -1.72
C SER A 48 9.33 7.25 -2.14
N PRO A 49 10.04 6.12 -2.33
CA PRO A 49 11.42 6.12 -2.82
C PRO A 49 11.53 6.45 -4.32
N TYR A 50 10.40 6.43 -5.03
CA TYR A 50 10.33 6.58 -6.49
C TYR A 50 9.87 7.98 -6.91
N THR A 51 10.35 9.00 -6.19
CA THR A 51 10.11 10.42 -6.48
C THR A 51 11.45 11.16 -6.58
N ASN A 52 11.43 12.37 -7.15
CA ASN A 52 12.61 13.24 -7.21
C ASN A 52 12.78 14.09 -5.93
N ASP A 53 12.21 13.65 -4.80
CA ASP A 53 12.46 14.28 -3.51
C ASP A 53 13.88 13.98 -3.00
N SER A 54 14.37 14.82 -2.10
CA SER A 54 15.67 14.60 -1.46
C SER A 54 15.71 13.26 -0.72
N SER A 55 16.72 12.44 -0.98
CA SER A 55 16.94 11.19 -0.25
C SER A 55 16.98 11.38 1.27
N MET A 56 17.54 12.50 1.73
CA MET A 56 17.56 12.83 3.16
C MET A 56 16.14 13.07 3.71
N ASN A 57 15.26 13.74 2.96
CA ASN A 57 13.88 13.93 3.35
C ASN A 57 13.14 12.60 3.44
N LEU A 58 13.32 11.72 2.46
CA LEU A 58 12.72 10.39 2.43
C LEU A 58 13.15 9.55 3.63
N ILE A 59 14.47 9.52 3.94
CA ILE A 59 15.01 8.80 5.10
C ILE A 59 14.36 9.32 6.40
N ARG A 60 14.32 10.64 6.59
CA ARG A 60 13.75 11.25 7.80
C ARG A 60 12.24 11.03 7.91
N ASN A 61 11.50 11.14 6.81
CA ASN A 61 10.07 10.88 6.78
C ASN A 61 9.76 9.41 7.10
N ARG A 62 10.50 8.47 6.51
CA ARG A 62 10.35 7.04 6.80
C ARG A 62 10.72 6.71 8.25
N HIS A 63 11.80 7.30 8.78
CA HIS A 63 12.15 7.16 10.19
C HIS A 63 11.02 7.67 11.09
N TRP A 64 10.45 8.85 10.79
CA TRP A 64 9.29 9.37 11.51
C TRP A 64 8.08 8.44 11.39
N LEU A 65 7.79 7.91 10.20
CA LEU A 65 6.72 6.94 10.00
C LEU A 65 6.87 5.75 10.96
N PHE A 66 8.08 5.16 11.05
CA PHE A 66 8.34 4.08 12.00
C PHE A 66 8.09 4.47 13.45
N GLN A 67 8.45 5.69 13.87
CA GLN A 67 8.17 6.16 15.22
C GLN A 67 6.68 6.37 15.52
N LEU A 68 5.88 6.70 14.51
CA LEU A 68 4.43 6.87 14.65
C LEU A 68 3.67 5.54 14.71
N MET A 69 4.25 4.48 14.16
CA MET A 69 3.66 3.15 14.16
C MET A 69 3.82 2.49 15.53
N LYS A 70 2.76 1.85 16.00
CA LYS A 70 2.74 1.13 17.29
C LYS A 70 3.07 -0.35 17.14
N TRP A 71 3.38 -0.79 15.93
CA TRP A 71 3.68 -2.16 15.59
C TRP A 71 5.18 -2.35 15.39
N GLU A 72 5.69 -3.51 15.74
CA GLU A 72 7.07 -3.90 15.43
C GLU A 72 7.16 -4.29 13.95
N ILE A 73 7.57 -3.34 13.13
CA ILE A 73 7.77 -3.52 11.69
C ILE A 73 9.26 -3.55 11.40
N GLN A 74 9.72 -4.63 10.79
CA GLN A 74 11.12 -4.80 10.39
C GLN A 74 11.42 -4.01 9.12
N GLU A 75 10.52 -4.10 8.12
CA GLU A 75 10.72 -3.44 6.83
C GLU A 75 9.40 -3.04 6.17
N LEU A 76 9.44 -1.95 5.39
CA LEU A 76 8.38 -1.51 4.50
C LEU A 76 8.74 -1.82 3.06
N PHE A 77 7.97 -2.68 2.41
CA PHE A 77 8.10 -2.96 0.98
C PHE A 77 7.24 -2.00 0.17
N ILE A 78 7.87 -1.26 -0.72
CA ILE A 78 7.22 -0.36 -1.68
C ILE A 78 7.77 -0.73 -3.05
N ALA A 79 6.92 -1.10 -3.99
CA ALA A 79 7.31 -1.44 -5.35
C ALA A 79 7.37 -0.19 -6.26
N GLU A 80 8.13 -0.29 -7.35
CA GLU A 80 8.12 0.72 -8.42
C GLU A 80 6.88 0.53 -9.30
N GLN A 81 5.80 1.22 -8.93
CA GLN A 81 4.49 1.13 -9.57
C GLN A 81 4.51 1.71 -11.00
N ARG A 82 3.84 1.05 -11.95
CA ARG A 82 3.76 1.44 -13.35
C ARG A 82 2.32 1.56 -13.85
N HIS A 83 1.34 1.68 -12.95
CA HIS A 83 -0.09 1.73 -13.24
C HIS A 83 -0.57 0.48 -14.01
N GLY A 84 0.05 -0.66 -13.73
CA GLY A 84 -0.27 -1.96 -14.29
C GLY A 84 -1.28 -2.74 -13.45
N ALA A 85 -1.24 -4.08 -13.60
CA ALA A 85 -2.04 -5.02 -12.82
C ALA A 85 -1.20 -6.19 -12.28
N ALA A 86 0.11 -6.05 -12.29
CA ALA A 86 1.03 -7.06 -11.76
C ALA A 86 1.07 -7.01 -10.23
N SER A 87 1.14 -8.19 -9.61
CA SER A 87 1.26 -8.35 -8.17
C SER A 87 2.42 -9.28 -7.82
N MET A 88 3.03 -9.06 -6.66
CA MET A 88 4.15 -9.83 -6.13
C MET A 88 3.86 -10.30 -4.71
N VAL A 89 4.23 -11.54 -4.42
CA VAL A 89 4.21 -12.10 -3.06
C VAL A 89 5.58 -11.93 -2.42
N ILE A 90 5.60 -11.30 -1.26
CA ILE A 90 6.77 -11.17 -0.39
C ILE A 90 6.69 -12.32 0.61
N ASP A 91 7.35 -13.42 0.32
CA ASP A 91 7.37 -14.65 1.11
C ASP A 91 8.81 -15.17 1.31
N LYS A 92 8.93 -16.37 1.85
CA LYS A 92 10.24 -17.01 2.06
C LYS A 92 11.10 -17.05 0.78
N TRP A 93 10.49 -17.38 -0.37
CA TRP A 93 11.21 -17.41 -1.64
C TRP A 93 11.80 -16.05 -2.00
N TYR A 94 11.04 -14.96 -1.79
CA TYR A 94 11.52 -13.61 -2.01
C TYR A 94 12.74 -13.30 -1.14
N PHE A 95 12.72 -13.69 0.15
CA PHE A 95 13.84 -13.46 1.08
C PHE A 95 15.07 -14.32 0.79
N ASP A 96 14.86 -15.52 0.26
CA ASP A 96 15.96 -16.42 -0.14
C ASP A 96 16.66 -15.96 -1.44
N THR A 97 16.08 -15.00 -2.16
CA THR A 97 16.62 -14.42 -3.39
C THR A 97 17.66 -13.35 -3.07
N SER A 98 18.68 -13.19 -3.92
CA SER A 98 19.73 -12.17 -3.73
C SER A 98 19.16 -10.73 -3.79
N GLU A 99 19.80 -9.80 -3.08
CA GLU A 99 19.30 -8.42 -2.95
C GLU A 99 19.11 -7.72 -4.30
N GLY A 100 20.04 -7.87 -5.25
CA GLY A 100 19.91 -7.28 -6.58
C GLY A 100 18.67 -7.79 -7.32
N ILE A 101 18.45 -9.10 -7.29
CA ILE A 101 17.26 -9.70 -7.93
C ILE A 101 15.98 -9.22 -7.22
N ARG A 102 15.97 -9.13 -5.87
CA ARG A 102 14.79 -8.61 -5.14
C ARG A 102 14.38 -7.21 -5.55
N GLN A 103 15.36 -6.34 -5.83
CA GLN A 103 15.09 -4.99 -6.32
C GLN A 103 14.43 -5.03 -7.71
N ASP A 104 14.94 -5.85 -8.63
CA ASP A 104 14.37 -6.01 -9.97
C ASP A 104 12.95 -6.59 -9.93
N LEU A 105 12.67 -7.51 -9.02
CA LEU A 105 11.35 -8.13 -8.84
C LEU A 105 10.27 -7.12 -8.41
N LEU A 106 10.63 -5.97 -7.86
CA LEU A 106 9.69 -4.93 -7.45
C LEU A 106 9.43 -3.88 -8.53
N ILE A 107 10.07 -3.99 -9.71
CA ILE A 107 9.86 -3.07 -10.84
C ILE A 107 8.56 -3.44 -11.57
N GLY A 108 7.67 -2.47 -11.75
CA GLY A 108 6.42 -2.65 -12.50
C GLY A 108 5.32 -3.38 -11.73
N ILE A 109 5.46 -3.49 -10.41
CA ILE A 109 4.50 -4.13 -9.50
C ILE A 109 3.58 -3.07 -8.92
N ASP A 110 2.28 -3.26 -9.08
CA ASP A 110 1.23 -2.36 -8.56
C ASP A 110 0.48 -2.94 -7.36
N ALA A 111 0.80 -4.16 -6.95
CA ALA A 111 0.27 -4.75 -5.71
C ALA A 111 1.29 -5.67 -5.04
N LEU A 112 1.37 -5.59 -3.72
CA LEU A 112 2.21 -6.45 -2.90
C LEU A 112 1.34 -7.27 -1.94
N ILE A 113 1.72 -8.53 -1.73
CA ILE A 113 0.99 -9.50 -0.89
C ILE A 113 2.00 -10.12 0.08
N THR A 114 1.62 -10.34 1.33
CA THR A 114 2.45 -11.11 2.28
C THR A 114 1.60 -11.76 3.37
N ASN A 115 2.11 -12.85 3.93
CA ASN A 115 1.64 -13.43 5.18
C ASN A 115 2.77 -13.52 6.22
N VAL A 116 3.91 -12.87 5.96
CA VAL A 116 5.07 -12.94 6.84
C VAL A 116 4.97 -11.84 7.91
N PRO A 117 4.90 -12.18 9.21
CA PRO A 117 4.82 -11.20 10.27
C PRO A 117 6.05 -10.29 10.33
N GLY A 118 5.84 -9.03 10.73
CA GLY A 118 6.90 -8.04 10.86
C GLY A 118 7.23 -7.30 9.56
N TYR A 119 6.69 -7.72 8.42
CA TYR A 119 6.89 -7.06 7.14
C TYR A 119 5.63 -6.34 6.68
N CYS A 120 5.78 -5.11 6.24
CA CYS A 120 4.66 -4.27 5.82
C CYS A 120 4.72 -4.00 4.31
N VAL A 121 3.71 -4.46 3.59
CA VAL A 121 3.55 -4.18 2.17
C VAL A 121 2.79 -2.88 1.97
N CYS A 122 3.30 -1.99 1.12
CA CYS A 122 2.78 -0.65 0.92
C CYS A 122 2.66 -0.31 -0.55
N VAL A 123 1.72 0.56 -0.86
CA VAL A 123 1.65 1.27 -2.15
C VAL A 123 1.64 2.78 -1.91
N THR A 124 2.06 3.53 -2.89
CA THR A 124 2.04 4.99 -2.88
C THR A 124 0.99 5.50 -3.83
N THR A 125 0.22 6.49 -3.41
CA THR A 125 -0.80 7.13 -4.24
C THR A 125 -0.76 8.64 -4.04
N ALA A 126 -1.02 9.39 -5.10
CA ALA A 126 -1.42 10.78 -5.04
C ALA A 126 -2.95 10.85 -5.25
N ASP A 127 -3.40 10.45 -6.44
CA ASP A 127 -4.79 10.53 -6.89
C ASP A 127 -5.45 9.16 -7.04
N CYS A 128 -4.66 8.12 -7.37
CA CYS A 128 -5.15 6.76 -7.56
C CYS A 128 -5.73 6.15 -6.29
N VAL A 129 -6.56 5.12 -6.43
CA VAL A 129 -7.24 4.45 -5.34
C VAL A 129 -6.33 3.41 -4.68
N PRO A 130 -5.93 3.56 -3.40
CA PRO A 130 -5.31 2.48 -2.66
C PRO A 130 -6.37 1.52 -2.14
N VAL A 131 -6.13 0.21 -2.28
CA VAL A 131 -6.97 -0.83 -1.70
C VAL A 131 -6.13 -1.71 -0.80
N LEU A 132 -6.60 -1.93 0.44
CA LEU A 132 -5.99 -2.90 1.36
C LEU A 132 -6.92 -4.10 1.47
N LEU A 133 -6.34 -5.30 1.38
CA LEU A 133 -7.03 -6.56 1.62
C LEU A 133 -6.42 -7.24 2.84
N TYR A 134 -7.27 -7.86 3.65
CA TYR A 134 -6.87 -8.69 4.78
C TYR A 134 -7.72 -9.96 4.84
N ASP A 135 -7.10 -11.11 4.65
CA ASP A 135 -7.68 -12.41 4.95
C ASP A 135 -7.57 -12.67 6.45
N LYS A 136 -8.71 -12.57 7.15
CA LYS A 136 -8.78 -12.70 8.62
C LYS A 136 -8.51 -14.11 9.13
N LYS A 137 -8.62 -15.13 8.25
CA LYS A 137 -8.42 -16.55 8.60
C LYS A 137 -6.97 -16.99 8.40
N LEU A 138 -6.37 -16.61 7.28
CA LEU A 138 -5.02 -17.00 6.89
C LEU A 138 -3.97 -15.94 7.23
N GLN A 139 -4.41 -14.77 7.73
CA GLN A 139 -3.55 -13.62 8.07
C GLN A 139 -2.70 -13.15 6.89
N VAL A 140 -3.27 -13.19 5.67
CA VAL A 140 -2.63 -12.68 4.46
C VAL A 140 -3.09 -11.25 4.23
N VAL A 141 -2.15 -10.36 3.94
CA VAL A 141 -2.43 -8.95 3.62
C VAL A 141 -2.00 -8.61 2.20
N ALA A 142 -2.70 -7.64 1.60
CA ALA A 142 -2.27 -7.05 0.35
C ALA A 142 -2.49 -5.54 0.36
N ALA A 143 -1.56 -4.82 -0.30
CA ALA A 143 -1.68 -3.41 -0.63
C ALA A 143 -1.68 -3.27 -2.15
N ILE A 144 -2.68 -2.57 -2.70
CA ILE A 144 -2.96 -2.47 -4.14
C ILE A 144 -3.03 -1.00 -4.55
N HIS A 145 -2.29 -0.65 -5.58
CA HIS A 145 -2.41 0.61 -6.29
C HIS A 145 -3.37 0.46 -7.47
N ALA A 146 -4.63 0.84 -7.28
CA ALA A 146 -5.64 0.78 -8.32
C ALA A 146 -5.74 2.14 -9.05
N GLY A 147 -4.80 2.42 -9.96
CA GLY A 147 -4.92 3.47 -10.96
C GLY A 147 -5.95 3.08 -12.02
N TRP A 148 -6.36 4.02 -12.90
CA TRP A 148 -7.40 3.73 -13.90
C TRP A 148 -7.02 2.56 -14.83
N LYS A 149 -5.76 2.50 -15.32
CA LYS A 149 -5.28 1.39 -16.16
C LYS A 149 -5.31 0.04 -15.42
N GLY A 150 -4.88 0.03 -14.15
CA GLY A 150 -4.92 -1.16 -13.31
C GLY A 150 -6.36 -1.61 -13.02
N THR A 151 -7.27 -0.65 -12.82
CA THR A 151 -8.70 -0.91 -12.59
C THR A 151 -9.35 -1.54 -13.80
N VAL A 152 -9.11 -1.03 -15.01
CA VAL A 152 -9.59 -1.61 -16.27
C VAL A 152 -9.04 -3.03 -16.48
N LYS A 153 -7.80 -3.29 -16.03
CA LYS A 153 -7.16 -4.61 -16.05
C LYS A 153 -7.53 -5.50 -14.86
N HIS A 154 -8.54 -5.11 -14.07
CA HIS A 154 -9.07 -5.87 -12.93
C HIS A 154 -8.04 -6.18 -11.83
N ILE A 155 -7.13 -5.26 -11.52
CA ILE A 155 -6.03 -5.50 -10.57
C ILE A 155 -6.49 -6.10 -9.23
N VAL A 156 -7.62 -5.64 -8.66
CA VAL A 156 -8.12 -6.15 -7.38
C VAL A 156 -8.53 -7.62 -7.49
N SER A 157 -9.22 -8.00 -8.57
CA SER A 157 -9.62 -9.39 -8.84
C SER A 157 -8.39 -10.27 -9.05
N ASN A 158 -7.42 -9.80 -9.81
CA ASN A 158 -6.16 -10.51 -10.06
C ASN A 158 -5.39 -10.76 -8.75
N VAL A 159 -5.37 -9.78 -7.84
CA VAL A 159 -4.73 -9.93 -6.52
C VAL A 159 -5.48 -10.93 -5.66
N LEU A 160 -6.81 -10.91 -5.64
CA LEU A 160 -7.62 -11.90 -4.91
C LEU A 160 -7.39 -13.31 -5.44
N GLU A 161 -7.31 -13.47 -6.75
CA GLU A 161 -6.99 -14.74 -7.39
C GLU A 161 -5.57 -15.20 -7.02
N HIS A 162 -4.57 -14.31 -7.04
CA HIS A 162 -3.22 -14.62 -6.64
C HIS A 162 -3.15 -15.04 -5.14
N MET A 163 -3.88 -14.35 -4.25
CA MET A 163 -4.01 -14.74 -2.84
C MET A 163 -4.67 -16.13 -2.70
N ASN A 164 -5.69 -16.43 -3.51
CA ASN A 164 -6.33 -17.74 -3.52
C ASN A 164 -5.36 -18.83 -3.98
N GLN A 165 -4.69 -18.64 -5.12
CA GLN A 165 -3.75 -19.62 -5.70
C GLN A 165 -2.57 -19.89 -4.77
N LYS A 166 -2.03 -18.86 -4.11
CA LYS A 166 -0.82 -18.97 -3.29
C LYS A 166 -1.11 -19.46 -1.86
N PHE A 167 -2.21 -18.99 -1.27
CA PHE A 167 -2.51 -19.20 0.15
C PHE A 167 -3.83 -19.93 0.41
N GLY A 168 -4.70 -20.08 -0.59
CA GLY A 168 -6.03 -20.64 -0.42
C GLY A 168 -7.06 -19.64 0.09
N THR A 169 -6.78 -18.32 0.04
CA THR A 169 -7.69 -17.26 0.48
C THR A 169 -9.06 -17.38 -0.17
N GLN A 170 -10.12 -17.31 0.64
CA GLN A 170 -11.51 -17.30 0.17
C GLN A 170 -12.09 -15.89 0.31
N GLY A 171 -12.86 -15.43 -0.68
CA GLY A 171 -13.40 -14.06 -0.71
C GLY A 171 -14.25 -13.70 0.50
N GLU A 172 -14.96 -14.65 1.10
CA GLU A 172 -15.76 -14.48 2.31
C GLU A 172 -14.95 -14.20 3.59
N ASP A 173 -13.67 -14.56 3.57
CA ASP A 173 -12.74 -14.31 4.66
C ASP A 173 -11.98 -12.99 4.50
N VAL A 174 -12.13 -12.29 3.36
CA VAL A 174 -11.39 -11.08 3.05
C VAL A 174 -12.14 -9.81 3.47
N ILE A 175 -11.45 -8.97 4.20
CA ILE A 175 -11.86 -7.59 4.48
C ILE A 175 -11.15 -6.68 3.47
N ALA A 176 -11.95 -5.96 2.66
CA ALA A 176 -11.46 -4.98 1.70
C ALA A 176 -11.68 -3.55 2.24
N CYS A 177 -10.63 -2.75 2.18
CA CYS A 177 -10.65 -1.34 2.58
C CYS A 177 -10.19 -0.48 1.41
N ILE A 178 -11.07 0.42 0.95
CA ILE A 178 -10.77 1.39 -0.11
C ILE A 178 -10.32 2.70 0.54
N GLY A 179 -9.17 3.20 0.14
CA GLY A 179 -8.58 4.43 0.66
C GLY A 179 -9.05 5.71 -0.05
N PRO A 180 -8.51 6.85 0.38
CA PRO A 180 -8.81 8.12 -0.25
C PRO A 180 -8.19 8.19 -1.65
N SER A 181 -8.91 8.82 -2.56
CA SER A 181 -8.50 9.06 -3.93
C SER A 181 -9.03 10.40 -4.42
N ILE A 182 -8.62 10.82 -5.60
CA ILE A 182 -9.20 11.98 -6.28
C ILE A 182 -10.71 11.79 -6.48
N SER A 183 -11.46 12.88 -6.40
CA SER A 183 -12.91 12.85 -6.67
C SER A 183 -13.21 12.91 -8.17
N LEU A 184 -14.37 12.40 -8.57
CA LEU A 184 -14.81 12.48 -9.97
C LEU A 184 -14.78 13.92 -10.50
N ALA A 185 -15.16 14.91 -9.68
CA ALA A 185 -15.20 16.32 -10.07
C ALA A 185 -13.81 16.93 -10.31
N SER A 186 -12.75 16.31 -9.81
CA SER A 186 -11.37 16.78 -9.93
C SER A 186 -10.52 15.91 -10.84
N PHE A 187 -11.05 14.78 -11.32
CA PHE A 187 -10.35 13.83 -12.16
C PHE A 187 -10.45 14.24 -13.64
N GLU A 188 -9.47 15.02 -14.08
CA GLU A 188 -9.32 15.40 -15.49
C GLU A 188 -8.66 14.26 -16.25
N VAL A 189 -9.20 13.93 -17.41
CA VAL A 189 -8.69 12.85 -18.29
C VAL A 189 -8.56 13.37 -19.72
N GLY A 190 -7.58 12.85 -20.45
CA GLY A 190 -7.44 13.08 -21.87
C GLY A 190 -8.30 12.15 -22.73
N ASP A 191 -8.27 12.39 -24.05
CA ASP A 191 -9.06 11.62 -25.03
C ASP A 191 -8.75 10.11 -25.02
N GLU A 192 -7.58 9.72 -24.53
CA GLU A 192 -7.14 8.32 -24.44
C GLU A 192 -7.91 7.50 -23.39
N VAL A 193 -8.78 8.13 -22.59
CA VAL A 193 -9.56 7.46 -21.54
C VAL A 193 -11.01 7.23 -21.97
N TYR A 194 -11.43 7.78 -23.11
CA TYR A 194 -12.77 7.64 -23.69
C TYR A 194 -12.88 6.46 -24.64
#